data_e09a471c55d51e51b5e4aa65ffb17ac3
#
_entry.id   e09a471c55d51e51b5e4aa65ffb17ac3
#
_cell.length_a   1.000
_cell.length_b   1.000
_cell.length_c   1.000
_cell.angle_alpha   90.00
_cell.angle_beta   90.00
_cell.angle_gamma   90.00
#
_symmetry.space_group_name_H-M   'P 1'
#
loop_
_entity.id
_entity.type
_entity.pdbx_description
1 polymer ?
#
loop_
_entity_poly.entity_id
_entity_poly.type
_entity_poly.pdbx_seq_one_letter_code
_entity_poly.pdbx_strand_id
1 'polypeptide(L)'
;MTASLAQPETAARRGPGGATAVAIVLTAGIAVLALFVAGMTFVGLAIAFPIAIPIAEAYHIPVSAADAALAERFASVWYAFAALAVASFGIAGVIVVKLVNVLSPAPRD
;
A
#
# COMPACT_ATOMS: atom_id res chain seq x y z
N MET A 1 30.09 -37.06 -9.34
CA MET A 1 29.83 -36.01 -8.84
C MET A 1 29.09 -35.04 -9.62
N THR A 2 28.60 -35.40 -10.59
CA THR A 2 27.80 -34.53 -11.33
C THR A 2 26.58 -34.07 -10.60
N ALA A 3 26.22 -34.77 -9.53
CA ALA A 3 25.05 -34.34 -8.77
C ALA A 3 25.18 -32.92 -8.25
N SER A 4 26.38 -32.55 -7.82
CA SER A 4 26.54 -31.22 -7.29
C SER A 4 26.50 -30.16 -8.38
N LEU A 5 26.88 -30.52 -9.59
CA LEU A 5 26.76 -29.58 -10.70
C LEU A 5 25.30 -29.40 -11.11
N ALA A 6 24.55 -30.47 -11.06
CA ALA A 6 23.15 -30.41 -11.42
C ALA A 6 22.35 -29.60 -10.44
N GLN A 7 22.72 -29.62 -9.18
CA GLN A 7 21.95 -28.93 -8.16
C GLN A 7 21.82 -27.43 -8.38
N PRO A 8 22.90 -26.72 -8.68
CA PRO A 8 22.75 -25.27 -8.98
C PRO A 8 21.84 -25.01 -10.15
N GLU A 9 21.92 -25.85 -11.17
CA GLU A 9 21.06 -25.68 -12.32
C GLU A 9 19.61 -25.94 -11.98
N THR A 10 19.39 -26.95 -11.16
CA THR A 10 18.05 -27.29 -10.75
C THR A 10 17.43 -26.15 -9.93
N ALA A 11 18.22 -25.57 -9.04
CA ALA A 11 17.74 -24.45 -8.25
C ALA A 11 17.37 -23.27 -9.15
N ALA A 12 18.19 -22.99 -10.15
CA ALA A 12 17.91 -21.92 -11.07
C ALA A 12 16.62 -22.17 -11.85
N ARG A 13 16.38 -23.41 -12.22
CA ARG A 13 15.18 -23.74 -12.97
C ARG A 13 13.93 -23.63 -12.15
N ARG A 14 14.04 -23.81 -10.85
CA ARG A 14 12.89 -23.65 -10.00
C ARG A 14 12.48 -22.21 -9.84
N GLY A 15 13.25 -21.29 -10.41
CA GLY A 15 12.99 -19.89 -10.23
C GLY A 15 13.90 -19.34 -9.16
N PRO A 16 13.49 -18.30 -8.48
CA PRO A 16 14.34 -17.64 -7.48
C PRO A 16 14.79 -18.63 -6.42
N GLY A 17 16.03 -18.57 -6.03
CA GLY A 17 16.51 -19.35 -4.91
C GLY A 17 15.87 -18.89 -3.61
N GLY A 18 16.14 -19.63 -2.55
CA GLY A 18 15.54 -19.34 -1.26
C GLY A 18 15.78 -17.92 -0.79
N ALA A 19 17.04 -17.47 -0.87
CA ALA A 19 17.36 -16.13 -0.43
C ALA A 19 16.70 -15.07 -1.30
N THR A 20 16.66 -15.30 -2.60
CA THR A 20 16.01 -14.36 -3.51
C THR A 20 14.51 -14.31 -3.25
N ALA A 21 13.90 -15.48 -3.05
CA ALA A 21 12.47 -15.51 -2.76
C ALA A 21 12.15 -14.78 -1.46
N VAL A 22 12.97 -14.96 -0.43
CA VAL A 22 12.78 -14.24 0.82
C VAL A 22 12.92 -12.74 0.61
N ALA A 23 13.92 -12.31 -0.16
CA ALA A 23 14.12 -10.90 -0.44
C ALA A 23 12.93 -10.31 -1.17
N ILE A 24 12.39 -11.04 -2.15
CA ILE A 24 11.21 -10.58 -2.89
C ILE A 24 10.02 -10.44 -1.96
N VAL A 25 9.76 -11.44 -1.13
CA VAL A 25 8.64 -11.41 -0.21
C VAL A 25 8.78 -10.27 0.79
N LEU A 26 9.96 -10.09 1.36
CA LEU A 26 10.17 -9.02 2.33
C LEU A 26 10.02 -7.65 1.69
N THR A 27 10.61 -7.45 0.52
CA THR A 27 10.51 -6.17 -0.17
C THR A 27 9.07 -5.87 -0.55
N ALA A 28 8.38 -6.84 -1.12
CA ALA A 28 6.98 -6.65 -1.50
C ALA A 28 6.10 -6.44 -0.27
N GLY A 29 6.37 -7.16 0.80
CA GLY A 29 5.62 -7.00 2.04
C GLY A 29 5.77 -5.61 2.63
N ILE A 30 7.00 -5.09 2.64
CA ILE A 30 7.24 -3.75 3.13
C ILE A 30 6.55 -2.71 2.24
N ALA A 31 6.63 -2.90 0.93
CA ALA A 31 5.98 -1.99 -0.01
C ALA A 31 4.47 -2.00 0.18
N VAL A 32 3.85 -3.18 0.31
CA VAL A 32 2.41 -3.29 0.51
C VAL A 32 2.02 -2.64 1.84
N LEU A 33 2.78 -2.88 2.90
CA LEU A 33 2.51 -2.29 4.19
C LEU A 33 2.58 -0.76 4.11
N ALA A 34 3.62 -0.24 3.47
CA ALA A 34 3.79 1.20 3.32
C ALA A 34 2.63 1.80 2.54
N LEU A 35 2.21 1.14 1.46
CA LEU A 35 1.08 1.60 0.66
C LEU A 35 -0.23 1.53 1.42
N PHE A 36 -0.39 0.50 2.25
CA PHE A 36 -1.58 0.37 3.08
C PHE A 36 -1.64 1.51 4.09
N VAL A 37 -0.53 1.79 4.77
CA VAL A 37 -0.46 2.89 5.74
C VAL A 37 -0.73 4.22 5.03
N ALA A 38 -0.12 4.44 3.87
CA ALA A 38 -0.35 5.65 3.11
C ALA A 38 -1.81 5.77 2.70
N GLY A 39 -2.40 4.67 2.22
CA GLY A 39 -3.82 4.67 1.85
C GLY A 39 -4.72 5.00 3.01
N MET A 40 -4.47 4.42 4.17
CA MET A 40 -5.26 4.72 5.36
C MET A 40 -5.09 6.17 5.80
N THR A 41 -3.88 6.71 5.67
CA THR A 41 -3.64 8.12 5.97
C THR A 41 -4.43 9.03 5.03
N PHE A 42 -4.43 8.72 3.74
CA PHE A 42 -5.19 9.52 2.78
C PHE A 42 -6.68 9.40 3.00
N VAL A 43 -7.18 8.22 3.36
CA VAL A 43 -8.60 8.06 3.72
C VAL A 43 -8.93 8.94 4.92
N GLY A 44 -8.08 8.90 5.93
CA GLY A 44 -8.27 9.74 7.12
C GLY A 44 -8.32 11.22 6.77
N LEU A 45 -7.41 11.68 5.93
CA LEU A 45 -7.38 13.08 5.50
C LEU A 45 -8.60 13.43 4.68
N ALA A 46 -9.04 12.52 3.80
CA ALA A 46 -10.22 12.77 2.97
C ALA A 46 -11.48 12.92 3.80
N ILE A 47 -11.54 12.21 4.92
CA ILE A 47 -12.72 12.26 5.80
C ILE A 47 -12.60 13.40 6.80
N ALA A 48 -11.39 13.62 7.34
CA ALA A 48 -11.21 14.53 8.46
C ALA A 48 -11.61 15.97 8.10
N PHE A 49 -11.14 16.48 6.98
CA PHE A 49 -11.37 17.86 6.63
C PHE A 49 -12.83 18.17 6.32
N PRO A 50 -13.57 17.35 5.55
CA PRO A 50 -14.98 17.67 5.29
C PRO A 50 -15.91 17.33 6.46
N ILE A 51 -15.49 16.48 7.40
CA ILE A 51 -16.39 15.98 8.45
C ILE A 51 -15.99 16.48 9.83
N ALA A 52 -14.70 16.50 10.15
CA ALA A 52 -14.25 16.79 11.50
C ALA A 52 -14.57 18.23 11.92
N ILE A 53 -14.40 19.20 11.03
CA ILE A 53 -14.67 20.60 11.35
C ILE A 53 -16.15 20.85 11.59
N PRO A 54 -17.07 20.39 10.72
CA PRO A 54 -18.50 20.52 11.02
C PRO A 54 -18.92 19.85 12.33
N ILE A 55 -18.33 18.70 12.66
CA ILE A 55 -18.59 18.04 13.92
C ILE A 55 -18.11 18.86 15.08
N ALA A 56 -16.90 19.42 15.01
CA ALA A 56 -16.35 20.27 16.06
C ALA A 56 -17.25 21.47 16.27
N GLU A 57 -17.73 22.10 15.20
CA GLU A 57 -18.63 23.22 15.32
C GLU A 57 -19.95 22.83 15.97
N ALA A 58 -20.48 21.68 15.60
CA ALA A 58 -21.74 21.18 16.16
C ALA A 58 -21.65 20.97 17.67
N TYR A 59 -20.48 20.55 18.17
CA TYR A 59 -20.25 20.33 19.60
C TYR A 59 -19.62 21.53 20.27
N HIS A 60 -19.55 22.66 19.59
CA HIS A 60 -18.97 23.90 20.14
C HIS A 60 -17.53 23.74 20.59
N ILE A 61 -16.79 22.90 19.91
CA ILE A 61 -15.37 22.70 20.19
C ILE A 61 -14.60 23.81 19.49
N PRO A 62 -13.76 24.56 20.19
CA PRO A 62 -13.00 25.66 19.58
C PRO A 62 -12.06 25.12 18.49
N VAL A 63 -12.05 25.77 17.37
CA VAL A 63 -11.13 25.46 16.26
C VAL A 63 -10.31 26.71 16.04
N SER A 64 -8.97 26.55 16.00
CA SER A 64 -8.11 27.69 15.76
C SER A 64 -8.32 28.24 14.37
N ALA A 65 -8.04 29.55 14.20
CA ALA A 65 -8.17 30.16 12.88
C ALA A 65 -7.27 29.49 11.85
N ALA A 66 -6.06 29.07 12.29
CA ALA A 66 -5.14 28.39 11.37
C ALA A 66 -5.70 27.03 10.93
N ASP A 67 -6.27 26.28 11.86
CA ASP A 67 -6.86 24.98 11.54
C ASP A 67 -8.08 25.14 10.66
N ALA A 68 -8.92 26.13 10.93
CA ALA A 68 -10.10 26.40 10.11
C ALA A 68 -9.69 26.78 8.69
N ALA A 69 -8.68 27.62 8.54
CA ALA A 69 -8.19 28.02 7.23
C ALA A 69 -7.62 26.83 6.45
N LEU A 70 -6.89 25.96 7.16
CA LEU A 70 -6.32 24.76 6.55
C LEU A 70 -7.43 23.82 6.11
N ALA A 71 -8.43 23.62 6.96
CA ALA A 71 -9.56 22.75 6.65
C ALA A 71 -10.33 23.27 5.44
N GLU A 72 -10.55 24.58 5.40
CA GLU A 72 -11.24 25.18 4.26
C GLU A 72 -10.46 24.99 2.97
N ARG A 73 -9.13 25.13 3.04
CA ARG A 73 -8.28 24.92 1.87
C ARG A 73 -8.36 23.49 1.37
N PHE A 74 -8.35 22.52 2.27
CA PHE A 74 -8.35 21.11 1.88
C PHE A 74 -9.75 20.54 1.66
N ALA A 75 -10.78 21.19 2.15
CA ALA A 75 -12.15 20.71 1.96
C ALA A 75 -12.53 20.60 0.50
N SER A 76 -12.00 21.49 -0.34
CA SER A 76 -12.30 21.47 -1.76
C SER A 76 -11.48 20.43 -2.52
N VAL A 77 -10.45 19.86 -1.91
CA VAL A 77 -9.59 18.88 -2.56
C VAL A 77 -9.62 17.52 -1.86
N TRP A 78 -10.65 17.29 -1.05
CA TRP A 78 -10.76 16.01 -0.35
C TRP A 78 -10.77 14.83 -1.32
N TYR A 79 -11.35 15.04 -2.49
CA TYR A 79 -11.39 13.99 -3.50
C TYR A 79 -9.99 13.60 -3.99
N ALA A 80 -9.03 14.53 -3.93
CA ALA A 80 -7.66 14.22 -4.30
C ALA A 80 -7.07 13.22 -3.30
N PHE A 81 -7.34 13.40 -2.01
CA PHE A 81 -6.90 12.44 -1.02
C PHE A 81 -7.58 11.09 -1.20
N ALA A 82 -8.88 11.10 -1.54
CA ALA A 82 -9.59 9.86 -1.82
C ALA A 82 -8.99 9.15 -3.03
N ALA A 83 -8.66 9.88 -4.08
CA ALA A 83 -8.04 9.30 -5.26
C ALA A 83 -6.67 8.72 -4.94
N LEU A 84 -5.87 9.41 -4.12
CA LEU A 84 -4.58 8.91 -3.70
C LEU A 84 -4.71 7.64 -2.86
N ALA A 85 -5.74 7.58 -2.02
CA ALA A 85 -6.01 6.37 -1.24
C ALA A 85 -6.36 5.21 -2.15
N VAL A 86 -7.23 5.42 -3.12
CA VAL A 86 -7.61 4.38 -4.08
C VAL A 86 -6.39 3.93 -4.87
N ALA A 87 -5.57 4.87 -5.31
CA ALA A 87 -4.35 4.54 -6.04
C ALA A 87 -3.40 3.70 -5.18
N SER A 88 -3.21 4.10 -3.91
CA SER A 88 -2.32 3.37 -3.00
C SER A 88 -2.81 1.94 -2.79
N PHE A 89 -4.09 1.76 -2.51
CA PHE A 89 -4.63 0.42 -2.33
C PHE A 89 -4.62 -0.38 -3.62
N GLY A 90 -4.87 0.26 -4.76
CA GLY A 90 -4.81 -0.39 -6.06
C GLY A 90 -3.42 -0.91 -6.37
N ILE A 91 -2.40 -0.08 -6.13
CA ILE A 91 -1.02 -0.49 -6.35
C ILE A 91 -0.65 -1.63 -5.41
N ALA A 92 -1.05 -1.54 -4.15
CA ALA A 92 -0.81 -2.62 -3.20
C ALA A 92 -1.45 -3.92 -3.67
N GLY A 93 -2.68 -3.86 -4.17
CA GLY A 93 -3.36 -5.02 -4.70
C GLY A 93 -2.63 -5.63 -5.89
N VAL A 94 -2.15 -4.79 -6.80
CA VAL A 94 -1.39 -5.26 -7.96
C VAL A 94 -0.10 -5.96 -7.50
N ILE A 95 0.59 -5.38 -6.52
CA ILE A 95 1.80 -5.99 -5.99
C ILE A 95 1.49 -7.36 -5.41
N VAL A 96 0.41 -7.49 -4.64
CA VAL A 96 0.02 -8.76 -4.04
C VAL A 96 -0.28 -9.79 -5.13
N VAL A 97 -1.05 -9.42 -6.14
CA VAL A 97 -1.39 -10.33 -7.23
C VAL A 97 -0.14 -10.77 -7.97
N LYS A 98 0.74 -9.84 -8.28
CA LYS A 98 1.99 -10.17 -8.97
C LYS A 98 2.86 -11.08 -8.11
N LEU A 99 2.93 -10.80 -6.81
CA LEU A 99 3.72 -11.61 -5.90
C LEU A 99 3.19 -13.04 -5.84
N VAL A 100 1.88 -13.19 -5.73
CA VAL A 100 1.26 -14.50 -5.71
C VAL A 100 1.56 -15.25 -7.00
N ASN A 101 1.44 -14.58 -8.15
CA ASN A 101 1.72 -15.21 -9.42
C ASN A 101 3.18 -15.64 -9.56
N VAL A 102 4.11 -14.81 -9.07
CA VAL A 102 5.52 -15.12 -9.14
C VAL A 102 5.87 -16.30 -8.24
N LEU A 103 5.30 -16.32 -7.02
CA LEU A 103 5.63 -17.35 -6.06
C LEU A 103 4.83 -18.63 -6.26
N SER A 104 3.72 -18.56 -6.98
CA SER A 104 2.90 -19.73 -7.18
C SER A 104 3.57 -20.70 -8.11
N PRO A 105 3.76 -21.95 -7.71
CA PRO A 105 4.33 -22.95 -8.60
C PRO A 105 3.29 -23.57 -9.50
N ALA A 106 2.08 -23.15 -9.44
CA ALA A 106 1.02 -23.79 -10.16
C ALA A 106 1.29 -23.77 -11.64
N PRO A 107 1.09 -24.87 -12.29
CA PRO A 107 1.24 -24.88 -13.72
C PRO A 107 0.13 -24.12 -14.31
N ARG A 108 0.40 -23.51 -15.29
CA ARG A 108 -0.53 -22.80 -15.83
C ARG A 108 -1.11 -23.49 -16.85
N ASP A 109 -1.01 -24.42 -17.18
CA ASP A 109 -1.69 -25.06 -18.17
C ASP A 109 -2.02 -24.25 -19.22
#